data_6acea3db545a4d7f7c34bb2f3af74198
#
_entry.id   6acea3db545a4d7f7c34bb2f3af74198
#
_cell.length_a   1.000
_cell.length_b   1.000
_cell.length_c   1.000
_cell.angle_alpha   90.00
_cell.angle_beta   90.00
_cell.angle_gamma   90.00
#
_symmetry.space_group_name_H-M   'P 1'
#
loop_
_entity.id
_entity.type
_entity.pdbx_description
1 polymer ?
#
loop_
_entity_poly.entity_id
_entity_poly.type
_entity_poly.pdbx_seq_one_letter_code
_entity_poly.pdbx_strand_id
1 'polypeptide(L)'
;MVAAVDGIEICSSFARFCDHCMERKVTHLVEGEPREEMQYYHRICAVTVVSSAFPIPLGIRFQKNGEDEVACSLDLLRELRAELGSRFLDLLVADALYLQAPFVKAIEGLGLDWVITLKKNQPELLAKSERLISTLAAEKMDEHPELQLWHAPEVYWPVAERTVRAVKTVRQPAVKHVRVQRDEQGEKRAANKTVLERSTNFYASNLELGSVPPSVYPSSRP
;
A
#
# COMPACT_ATOMS: atom_id res chain seq x y z
N MET A 1 -9.30 4.87 -15.02
CA MET A 1 -7.86 5.01 -14.71
C MET A 1 -7.65 4.69 -13.24
N VAL A 2 -6.66 3.85 -12.90
CA VAL A 2 -6.33 3.45 -11.52
C VAL A 2 -4.99 4.05 -11.15
N ALA A 3 -4.91 4.70 -9.97
CA ALA A 3 -3.64 5.20 -9.44
C ALA A 3 -3.40 4.73 -8.00
N ALA A 4 -2.14 4.62 -7.64
CA ALA A 4 -1.69 4.40 -6.28
C ALA A 4 -1.25 5.72 -5.65
N VAL A 5 -1.55 5.87 -4.36
CA VAL A 5 -0.99 6.94 -3.52
C VAL A 5 -0.09 6.33 -2.47
N ASP A 6 1.07 6.94 -2.26
CA ASP A 6 2.06 6.47 -1.28
C ASP A 6 3.01 7.60 -0.87
N GLY A 7 3.57 7.49 0.34
CA GLY A 7 4.62 8.35 0.85
C GLY A 7 6.01 7.74 0.61
N ILE A 8 6.92 8.51 0.03
CA ILE A 8 8.25 8.04 -0.36
C ILE A 8 9.32 8.91 0.28
N GLU A 9 10.25 8.30 1.01
CA GLU A 9 11.46 8.99 1.44
C GLU A 9 12.45 9.06 0.27
N ILE A 10 12.81 10.28 -0.14
CA ILE A 10 13.62 10.50 -1.34
C ILE A 10 15.10 10.71 -1.05
N CYS A 11 15.42 11.24 0.13
CA CYS A 11 16.79 11.40 0.58
C CYS A 11 16.86 11.52 2.10
N SER A 12 17.99 11.13 2.67
CA SER A 12 18.30 11.35 4.07
C SER A 12 19.82 11.59 4.28
N SER A 13 20.18 12.29 5.35
CA SER A 13 21.56 12.61 5.71
C SER A 13 21.70 12.82 7.21
N PHE A 14 22.87 12.49 7.76
CA PHE A 14 23.24 12.85 9.12
C PHE A 14 24.05 14.17 9.21
N ALA A 15 24.57 14.66 8.07
CA ALA A 15 25.45 15.81 8.04
C ALA A 15 24.89 17.00 7.25
N ARG A 16 23.99 16.76 6.30
CA ARG A 16 23.44 17.82 5.44
C ARG A 16 21.96 18.02 5.75
N PHE A 17 21.57 19.25 5.89
CA PHE A 17 20.18 19.63 6.15
C PHE A 17 19.84 20.96 5.46
N CYS A 18 18.56 21.22 5.32
CA CYS A 18 18.01 22.52 4.90
C CYS A 18 16.81 22.88 5.81
N ASP A 19 16.31 24.10 5.68
CA ASP A 19 15.22 24.61 6.53
C ASP A 19 13.87 23.84 6.39
N HIS A 20 13.76 23.00 5.36
CA HIS A 20 12.58 22.19 5.09
C HIS A 20 12.75 20.70 5.39
N CYS A 21 13.90 20.29 5.93
CA CYS A 21 14.12 18.91 6.33
C CYS A 21 13.16 18.50 7.44
N MET A 22 12.69 17.28 7.36
CA MET A 22 12.14 16.55 8.50
C MET A 22 13.28 15.97 9.32
N GLU A 23 13.06 15.76 10.60
CA GLU A 23 14.08 15.28 11.54
C GLU A 23 13.60 14.04 12.27
N ARG A 24 14.51 13.10 12.48
CA ARG A 24 14.27 11.95 13.36
C ARG A 24 15.56 11.55 14.10
N LYS A 25 15.40 11.09 15.34
CA LYS A 25 16.50 10.43 16.06
C LYS A 25 16.63 9.01 15.59
N VAL A 26 17.83 8.61 15.21
CA VAL A 26 18.16 7.25 14.80
C VAL A 26 19.25 6.73 15.72
N THR A 27 19.00 5.55 16.31
CA THR A 27 20.01 4.84 17.09
C THR A 27 20.69 3.81 16.20
N HIS A 28 21.99 3.89 16.08
CA HIS A 28 22.82 2.88 15.38
C HIS A 28 23.98 2.46 16.26
N LEU A 29 24.57 1.31 15.95
CA LEU A 29 25.71 0.80 16.69
C LEU A 29 27.00 1.35 16.07
N VAL A 30 27.80 2.06 16.90
CA VAL A 30 29.16 2.48 16.56
C VAL A 30 30.10 1.74 17.47
N GLU A 31 30.97 0.93 16.89
CA GLU A 31 31.92 0.07 17.65
C GLU A 31 31.26 -0.83 18.72
N GLY A 32 29.99 -1.23 18.47
CA GLY A 32 29.22 -2.07 19.38
C GLY A 32 28.39 -1.32 20.43
N GLU A 33 28.56 0.00 20.54
CA GLU A 33 27.81 0.85 21.47
C GLU A 33 26.67 1.59 20.75
N PRO A 34 25.46 1.70 21.36
CA PRO A 34 24.35 2.43 20.79
C PRO A 34 24.64 3.94 20.81
N ARG A 35 24.58 4.57 19.66
CA ARG A 35 24.73 6.01 19.49
C ARG A 35 23.49 6.59 18.83
N GLU A 36 22.94 7.64 19.44
CA GLU A 36 21.84 8.42 18.87
C GLU A 36 22.41 9.56 18.01
N GLU A 37 21.93 9.63 16.77
CA GLU A 37 22.24 10.73 15.86
C GLU A 37 20.96 11.31 15.26
N MET A 38 20.96 12.62 14.97
CA MET A 38 19.88 13.26 14.26
C MET A 38 20.02 12.99 12.76
N GLN A 39 18.98 12.41 12.17
CA GLN A 39 18.89 12.22 10.73
C GLN A 39 17.89 13.23 10.15
N TYR A 40 18.34 13.93 9.13
CA TYR A 40 17.54 14.87 8.33
C TYR A 40 17.09 14.17 7.06
N TYR A 41 15.83 14.33 6.69
CA TYR A 41 15.29 13.63 5.53
C TYR A 41 14.17 14.42 4.84
N HIS A 42 13.90 14.08 3.57
CA HIS A 42 12.75 14.57 2.84
C HIS A 42 11.85 13.43 2.41
N ARG A 43 10.55 13.67 2.50
CA ARG A 43 9.52 12.77 1.97
C ARG A 43 8.65 13.49 0.97
N ILE A 44 8.13 12.76 0.03
CA ILE A 44 7.08 13.18 -0.89
C ILE A 44 5.89 12.25 -0.77
N CYS A 45 4.70 12.76 -1.00
CA CYS A 45 3.55 11.98 -1.37
C CYS A 45 3.46 11.97 -2.91
N ALA A 46 3.19 10.83 -3.49
CA ALA A 46 3.09 10.65 -4.93
C ALA A 46 1.78 9.97 -5.30
N VAL A 47 1.16 10.43 -6.37
CA VAL A 47 0.03 9.74 -7.02
C VAL A 47 0.50 9.25 -8.37
N THR A 48 0.46 7.92 -8.58
CA THR A 48 1.02 7.26 -9.75
C THR A 48 -0.01 6.36 -10.40
N VAL A 49 -0.28 6.53 -11.70
CA VAL A 49 -1.13 5.62 -12.48
C VAL A 49 -0.46 4.26 -12.56
N VAL A 50 -1.22 3.22 -12.17
CA VAL A 50 -0.75 1.83 -12.13
C VAL A 50 -1.51 0.90 -13.08
N SER A 51 -2.55 1.42 -13.76
CA SER A 51 -3.34 0.69 -14.76
C SER A 51 -2.76 0.75 -16.18
N SER A 52 -1.62 1.39 -16.37
CA SER A 52 -0.90 1.46 -17.64
C SER A 52 0.27 0.48 -17.67
N ALA A 53 0.81 0.21 -18.87
CA ALA A 53 1.99 -0.66 -19.04
C ALA A 53 3.22 -0.15 -18.26
N PHE A 54 3.30 1.16 -18.03
CA PHE A 54 4.34 1.81 -17.23
C PHE A 54 3.70 2.64 -16.12
N PRO A 55 4.28 2.70 -14.91
CA PRO A 55 3.85 3.63 -13.88
C PRO A 55 4.03 5.07 -14.36
N ILE A 56 2.97 5.87 -14.31
CA ILE A 56 2.98 7.27 -14.73
C ILE A 56 2.70 8.14 -13.52
N PRO A 57 3.67 8.90 -12.99
CA PRO A 57 3.41 9.88 -11.94
C PRO A 57 2.45 10.96 -12.45
N LEU A 58 1.33 11.15 -11.75
CA LEU A 58 0.40 12.26 -12.01
C LEU A 58 0.83 13.52 -11.27
N GLY A 59 1.37 13.37 -10.07
CA GLY A 59 1.87 14.46 -9.28
C GLY A 59 2.61 14.00 -8.04
N ILE A 60 3.40 14.91 -7.51
CA ILE A 60 4.13 14.76 -6.26
C ILE A 60 3.95 16.00 -5.40
N ARG A 61 3.97 15.83 -4.07
CA ARG A 61 3.94 16.93 -3.12
C ARG A 61 4.97 16.66 -2.03
N PHE A 62 5.81 17.63 -1.71
CA PHE A 62 6.72 17.53 -0.57
C PHE A 62 5.93 17.59 0.73
N GLN A 63 6.14 16.61 1.59
CA GLN A 63 5.60 16.60 2.94
C GLN A 63 6.33 17.63 3.78
N LYS A 64 5.58 18.49 4.48
CA LYS A 64 6.14 19.53 5.36
C LYS A 64 6.50 18.93 6.72
N ASN A 65 7.42 19.57 7.42
CA ASN A 65 7.74 19.18 8.79
C ASN A 65 6.49 19.27 9.68
N GLY A 66 6.20 18.19 10.41
CA GLY A 66 4.99 18.07 11.24
C GLY A 66 3.69 17.77 10.48
N GLU A 67 3.71 17.69 9.16
CA GLU A 67 2.56 17.29 8.35
C GLU A 67 2.43 15.76 8.35
N ASP A 68 1.20 15.27 8.51
CA ASP A 68 0.88 13.85 8.36
C ASP A 68 0.87 13.43 6.87
N GLU A 69 1.37 12.24 6.59
CA GLU A 69 1.43 11.69 5.22
C GLU A 69 0.05 11.60 4.56
N VAL A 70 -0.97 11.20 5.33
CA VAL A 70 -2.34 11.06 4.82
C VAL A 70 -2.92 12.43 4.47
N ALA A 71 -2.63 13.46 5.29
CA ALA A 71 -3.04 14.84 5.02
C ALA A 71 -2.34 15.41 3.79
N CYS A 72 -1.02 15.22 3.68
CA CYS A 72 -0.23 15.62 2.50
C CYS A 72 -0.76 14.98 1.21
N SER A 73 -1.08 13.68 1.25
CA SER A 73 -1.63 12.95 0.12
C SER A 73 -3.02 13.42 -0.27
N LEU A 74 -3.86 13.76 0.70
CA LEU A 74 -5.19 14.31 0.43
C LEU A 74 -5.13 15.67 -0.23
N ASP A 75 -4.21 16.52 0.19
CA ASP A 75 -3.99 17.83 -0.45
C ASP A 75 -3.49 17.67 -1.88
N LEU A 76 -2.55 16.73 -2.13
CA LEU A 76 -2.11 16.40 -3.49
C LEU A 76 -3.29 15.95 -4.38
N LEU A 77 -4.18 15.09 -3.86
CA LEU A 77 -5.35 14.64 -4.61
C LEU A 77 -6.32 15.80 -4.94
N ARG A 78 -6.47 16.75 -4.02
CA ARG A 78 -7.27 17.97 -4.25
C ARG A 78 -6.67 18.87 -5.32
N GLU A 79 -5.34 19.07 -5.28
CA GLU A 79 -4.58 19.81 -6.29
C GLU A 79 -4.74 19.18 -7.67
N LEU A 80 -4.52 17.86 -7.77
CA LEU A 80 -4.69 17.11 -9.02
C LEU A 80 -6.12 17.21 -9.57
N ARG A 81 -7.14 17.12 -8.71
CA ARG A 81 -8.53 17.30 -9.15
C ARG A 81 -8.79 18.72 -9.67
N ALA A 82 -8.22 19.73 -9.03
CA ALA A 82 -8.38 21.11 -9.47
C ALA A 82 -7.70 21.37 -10.83
N GLU A 83 -6.53 20.76 -11.07
CA GLU A 83 -5.76 20.94 -12.28
C GLU A 83 -6.25 20.09 -13.45
N LEU A 84 -6.59 18.82 -13.20
CA LEU A 84 -6.90 17.82 -14.21
C LEU A 84 -8.41 17.62 -14.41
N GLY A 85 -9.24 18.21 -13.55
CA GLY A 85 -10.70 18.11 -13.62
C GLY A 85 -11.28 16.91 -12.85
N SER A 86 -12.62 16.79 -12.87
CA SER A 86 -13.36 15.84 -12.02
C SER A 86 -13.21 14.36 -12.41
N ARG A 87 -12.71 14.08 -13.60
CA ARG A 87 -12.49 12.71 -14.11
C ARG A 87 -11.02 12.36 -14.27
N PHE A 88 -10.16 12.98 -13.46
CA PHE A 88 -8.72 12.74 -13.54
C PHE A 88 -8.33 11.31 -13.11
N LEU A 89 -9.19 10.64 -12.34
CA LEU A 89 -8.96 9.32 -11.77
C LEU A 89 -10.31 8.66 -11.46
N ASP A 90 -10.42 7.35 -11.65
CA ASP A 90 -11.63 6.59 -11.31
C ASP A 90 -11.44 5.86 -9.98
N LEU A 91 -10.27 5.26 -9.76
CA LEU A 91 -9.98 4.39 -8.63
C LEU A 91 -8.64 4.71 -7.99
N LEU A 92 -8.64 4.89 -6.68
CA LEU A 92 -7.45 5.05 -5.86
C LEU A 92 -7.11 3.75 -5.13
N VAL A 93 -5.86 3.31 -5.20
CA VAL A 93 -5.33 2.22 -4.37
C VAL A 93 -4.31 2.77 -3.39
N ALA A 94 -4.33 2.26 -2.15
CA ALA A 94 -3.44 2.72 -1.10
C ALA A 94 -3.09 1.60 -0.11
N ASP A 95 -2.08 1.85 0.71
CA ASP A 95 -1.71 0.95 1.78
C ASP A 95 -2.65 1.11 3.01
N ALA A 96 -2.40 0.32 4.05
CA ALA A 96 -3.25 0.31 5.24
C ALA A 96 -3.22 1.62 6.05
N LEU A 97 -2.19 2.45 5.92
CA LEU A 97 -2.10 3.74 6.58
C LEU A 97 -3.28 4.65 6.22
N TYR A 98 -3.71 4.55 4.97
CA TYR A 98 -4.79 5.36 4.40
C TYR A 98 -6.21 4.84 4.73
N LEU A 99 -6.36 3.67 5.35
CA LEU A 99 -7.68 3.16 5.76
C LEU A 99 -8.16 3.88 7.03
N GLN A 100 -8.53 5.13 6.85
CA GLN A 100 -9.05 6.03 7.88
C GLN A 100 -10.37 6.63 7.42
N ALA A 101 -11.38 6.66 8.31
CA ALA A 101 -12.71 7.13 7.96
C ALA A 101 -12.73 8.56 7.38
N PRO A 102 -11.98 9.54 7.93
CA PRO A 102 -11.92 10.89 7.36
C PRO A 102 -11.30 10.91 5.95
N PHE A 103 -10.24 10.14 5.71
CA PHE A 103 -9.59 10.06 4.40
C PHE A 103 -10.53 9.47 3.35
N VAL A 104 -11.13 8.32 3.66
CA VAL A 104 -12.08 7.64 2.77
C VAL A 104 -13.24 8.55 2.42
N LYS A 105 -13.84 9.24 3.40
CA LYS A 105 -14.92 10.21 3.17
C LYS A 105 -14.46 11.36 2.26
N ALA A 106 -13.24 11.83 2.42
CA ALA A 106 -12.70 12.93 1.64
C ALA A 106 -12.46 12.53 0.16
N ILE A 107 -11.87 11.35 -0.11
CA ILE A 107 -11.64 10.88 -1.48
C ILE A 107 -12.94 10.54 -2.20
N GLU A 108 -13.95 10.00 -1.52
CA GLU A 108 -15.30 9.84 -2.08
C GLU A 108 -15.95 11.19 -2.43
N GLY A 109 -15.73 12.23 -1.61
CA GLY A 109 -16.10 13.61 -1.94
C GLY A 109 -15.40 14.18 -3.16
N LEU A 110 -14.25 13.63 -3.55
CA LEU A 110 -13.56 13.90 -4.81
C LEU A 110 -14.13 13.06 -5.98
N GLY A 111 -15.09 12.18 -5.74
CA GLY A 111 -15.69 11.30 -6.75
C GLY A 111 -14.81 10.08 -7.08
N LEU A 112 -13.93 9.66 -6.17
CA LEU A 112 -13.03 8.53 -6.37
C LEU A 112 -13.57 7.27 -5.70
N ASP A 113 -13.53 6.17 -6.41
CA ASP A 113 -13.58 4.85 -5.81
C ASP A 113 -12.24 4.48 -5.19
N TRP A 114 -12.25 3.49 -4.29
CA TRP A 114 -11.02 3.14 -3.58
C TRP A 114 -10.91 1.65 -3.26
N VAL A 115 -9.67 1.18 -3.23
CA VAL A 115 -9.24 -0.12 -2.69
C VAL A 115 -8.05 0.11 -1.77
N ILE A 116 -8.21 -0.12 -0.48
CA ILE A 116 -7.18 0.13 0.53
C ILE A 116 -6.86 -1.15 1.27
N THR A 117 -5.57 -1.40 1.51
CA THR A 117 -5.13 -2.58 2.25
C THR A 117 -5.72 -2.58 3.67
N LEU A 118 -6.31 -3.69 4.08
CA LEU A 118 -6.87 -3.90 5.41
C LEU A 118 -5.90 -4.72 6.25
N LYS A 119 -5.40 -4.13 7.32
CA LYS A 119 -4.46 -4.74 8.28
C LYS A 119 -4.93 -4.53 9.72
N LYS A 120 -4.06 -4.83 10.68
CA LYS A 120 -4.32 -4.69 12.13
C LYS A 120 -4.56 -3.26 12.62
N ASN A 121 -4.35 -2.24 11.78
CA ASN A 121 -4.75 -0.86 12.08
C ASN A 121 -6.27 -0.69 12.17
N GLN A 122 -7.06 -1.62 11.59
CA GLN A 122 -8.51 -1.71 11.69
C GLN A 122 -8.91 -3.11 12.22
N PRO A 123 -8.67 -3.40 13.51
CA PRO A 123 -8.74 -4.77 14.03
C PRO A 123 -10.15 -5.36 14.00
N GLU A 124 -11.18 -4.55 14.29
CA GLU A 124 -12.56 -5.02 14.27
C GLU A 124 -13.06 -5.31 12.85
N LEU A 125 -12.73 -4.43 11.89
CA LEU A 125 -13.07 -4.64 10.50
C LEU A 125 -12.37 -5.88 9.95
N LEU A 126 -11.09 -6.06 10.27
CA LEU A 126 -10.33 -7.23 9.85
C LEU A 126 -10.92 -8.52 10.40
N ALA A 127 -11.21 -8.59 11.71
CA ALA A 127 -11.79 -9.78 12.35
C ALA A 127 -13.17 -10.14 11.79
N LYS A 128 -14.03 -9.13 11.53
CA LYS A 128 -15.33 -9.35 10.89
C LYS A 128 -15.17 -9.87 9.46
N SER A 129 -14.23 -9.29 8.71
CA SER A 129 -13.92 -9.72 7.33
C SER A 129 -13.41 -11.14 7.28
N GLU A 130 -12.48 -11.52 8.15
CA GLU A 130 -11.95 -12.88 8.26
C GLU A 130 -13.05 -13.89 8.54
N ARG A 131 -13.93 -13.59 9.51
CA ARG A 131 -15.04 -14.47 9.89
C ARG A 131 -16.02 -14.67 8.74
N LEU A 132 -16.44 -13.61 8.05
CA LEU A 132 -17.38 -13.71 6.94
C LEU A 132 -16.75 -14.45 5.76
N ILE A 133 -15.53 -14.09 5.38
CA ILE A 133 -14.81 -14.71 4.27
C ILE A 133 -14.53 -16.19 4.52
N SER A 134 -14.36 -16.63 5.77
CA SER A 134 -14.13 -18.05 6.08
C SER A 134 -15.29 -18.97 5.71
N THR A 135 -16.49 -18.42 5.54
CA THR A 135 -17.71 -19.16 5.15
C THR A 135 -17.97 -19.16 3.64
N LEU A 136 -17.16 -18.43 2.87
CA LEU A 136 -17.35 -18.24 1.44
C LEU A 136 -16.42 -19.15 0.62
N ALA A 137 -16.85 -19.49 -0.60
CA ALA A 137 -16.00 -20.18 -1.56
C ALA A 137 -15.04 -19.22 -2.24
N ALA A 138 -13.85 -19.71 -2.60
CA ALA A 138 -12.90 -18.96 -3.39
C ALA A 138 -13.38 -18.82 -4.83
N GLU A 139 -13.25 -17.64 -5.38
CA GLU A 139 -13.34 -17.40 -6.81
C GLU A 139 -11.97 -17.61 -7.44
N LYS A 140 -11.94 -18.36 -8.53
CA LYS A 140 -10.76 -18.51 -9.37
C LYS A 140 -10.86 -17.54 -10.53
N MET A 141 -9.72 -17.03 -10.92
CA MET A 141 -9.61 -16.06 -12.00
C MET A 141 -8.88 -16.73 -13.16
N ASP A 142 -9.55 -16.79 -14.31
CA ASP A 142 -8.99 -17.46 -15.50
C ASP A 142 -7.71 -16.74 -16.00
N GLU A 143 -7.67 -15.41 -15.89
CA GLU A 143 -6.51 -14.61 -16.27
C GLU A 143 -5.34 -14.69 -15.27
N HIS A 144 -5.61 -15.07 -14.02
CA HIS A 144 -4.65 -15.14 -12.93
C HIS A 144 -4.82 -16.43 -12.12
N PRO A 145 -4.49 -17.60 -12.68
CA PRO A 145 -4.71 -18.89 -12.03
C PRO A 145 -3.94 -19.07 -10.71
N GLU A 146 -2.87 -18.27 -10.51
CA GLU A 146 -2.11 -18.23 -9.27
C GLU A 146 -2.83 -17.47 -8.14
N LEU A 147 -3.91 -16.73 -8.46
CA LEU A 147 -4.65 -15.89 -7.52
C LEU A 147 -6.00 -16.52 -7.17
N GLN A 148 -6.24 -16.66 -5.87
CA GLN A 148 -7.56 -17.01 -5.32
C GLN A 148 -8.14 -15.76 -4.65
N LEU A 149 -9.41 -15.48 -4.88
CA LEU A 149 -10.12 -14.32 -4.41
C LEU A 149 -11.36 -14.73 -3.61
N TRP A 150 -11.60 -14.07 -2.50
CA TRP A 150 -12.85 -14.13 -1.73
C TRP A 150 -13.32 -12.70 -1.50
N HIS A 151 -14.61 -12.49 -1.53
CA HIS A 151 -15.17 -11.20 -1.23
C HIS A 151 -16.43 -11.29 -0.36
N ALA A 152 -16.51 -10.43 0.64
CA ALA A 152 -17.68 -10.19 1.45
C ALA A 152 -18.27 -8.81 1.10
N PRO A 153 -19.47 -8.73 0.54
CA PRO A 153 -20.00 -7.47 -0.04
C PRO A 153 -20.35 -6.43 1.02
N GLU A 154 -20.71 -6.85 2.22
CA GLU A 154 -21.25 -5.97 3.26
C GLU A 154 -20.62 -6.29 4.62
N VAL A 155 -19.52 -5.61 4.93
CA VAL A 155 -18.85 -5.69 6.22
C VAL A 155 -18.99 -4.35 6.93
N TYR A 156 -19.65 -4.33 8.08
CA TYR A 156 -19.82 -3.11 8.85
C TYR A 156 -18.49 -2.65 9.45
N TRP A 157 -18.11 -1.41 9.12
CA TRP A 157 -16.93 -0.72 9.63
C TRP A 157 -17.34 0.29 10.71
N PRO A 158 -17.15 -0.01 12.01
CA PRO A 158 -17.70 0.80 13.11
C PRO A 158 -17.17 2.22 13.13
N VAL A 159 -15.87 2.41 12.90
CA VAL A 159 -15.20 3.73 12.95
C VAL A 159 -15.73 4.68 11.88
N ALA A 160 -16.18 4.16 10.77
CA ALA A 160 -16.74 4.93 9.66
C ALA A 160 -18.27 4.92 9.64
N GLU A 161 -18.92 4.18 10.56
CA GLU A 161 -20.36 4.01 10.68
C GLU A 161 -21.05 3.61 9.37
N ARG A 162 -20.38 2.75 8.58
CA ARG A 162 -20.86 2.31 7.26
C ARG A 162 -20.46 0.88 6.95
N THR A 163 -21.06 0.32 5.90
CA THR A 163 -20.60 -0.94 5.32
C THR A 163 -19.57 -0.69 4.21
N VAL A 164 -18.65 -1.61 4.10
CA VAL A 164 -17.65 -1.66 3.04
C VAL A 164 -17.54 -3.09 2.53
N ARG A 165 -17.00 -3.27 1.34
CA ARG A 165 -16.63 -4.57 0.82
C ARG A 165 -15.28 -4.99 1.40
N ALA A 166 -15.16 -6.23 1.85
CA ALA A 166 -13.89 -6.83 2.20
C ALA A 166 -13.48 -7.85 1.15
N VAL A 167 -12.24 -7.80 0.71
CA VAL A 167 -11.66 -8.72 -0.26
C VAL A 167 -10.44 -9.38 0.36
N LYS A 168 -10.36 -10.70 0.25
CA LYS A 168 -9.15 -11.47 0.57
C LYS A 168 -8.55 -12.02 -0.69
N THR A 169 -7.27 -11.85 -0.87
CA THR A 169 -6.51 -12.49 -1.95
C THR A 169 -5.49 -13.45 -1.36
N VAL A 170 -5.35 -14.60 -1.99
CA VAL A 170 -4.27 -15.55 -1.71
C VAL A 170 -3.55 -15.84 -3.00
N ARG A 171 -2.29 -15.43 -3.06
CA ARG A 171 -1.42 -15.75 -4.19
C ARG A 171 -0.68 -17.04 -3.89
N GLN A 172 -0.80 -18.04 -4.78
CA GLN A 172 0.04 -19.22 -4.71
C GLN A 172 1.45 -18.85 -5.16
N PRO A 173 2.48 -19.42 -4.52
CA PRO A 173 3.83 -18.96 -4.72
C PRO A 173 4.32 -19.20 -6.14
N ALA A 174 4.87 -18.16 -6.75
CA ALA A 174 5.83 -18.34 -7.83
C ALA A 174 7.14 -18.87 -7.24
N VAL A 175 7.79 -19.79 -7.93
CA VAL A 175 9.10 -20.34 -7.51
C VAL A 175 10.10 -19.19 -7.42
N LYS A 176 10.51 -18.79 -6.22
CA LYS A 176 11.61 -17.85 -6.04
C LYS A 176 12.93 -18.62 -6.21
N HIS A 177 13.68 -18.29 -7.26
CA HIS A 177 15.08 -18.71 -7.35
C HIS A 177 15.92 -17.95 -6.31
N VAL A 178 16.41 -18.66 -5.30
CA VAL A 178 17.30 -18.06 -4.29
C VAL A 178 18.68 -17.85 -4.91
N ARG A 179 19.21 -16.64 -4.78
CA ARG A 179 20.60 -16.32 -5.16
C ARG A 179 21.58 -17.19 -4.38
N VAL A 180 22.54 -17.78 -5.09
CA VAL A 180 23.67 -18.51 -4.52
C VAL A 180 24.52 -17.53 -3.72
N GLN A 181 24.61 -17.68 -2.40
CA GLN A 181 25.64 -17.01 -1.60
C GLN A 181 26.94 -17.82 -1.67
N ARG A 182 28.06 -17.14 -1.88
CA ARG A 182 29.39 -17.74 -1.73
C ARG A 182 29.77 -17.67 -0.26
N ASP A 183 30.31 -18.77 0.27
CA ASP A 183 30.93 -18.75 1.59
C ASP A 183 32.27 -18.00 1.59
N GLU A 184 32.81 -17.75 2.75
CA GLU A 184 34.10 -17.04 2.92
C GLU A 184 35.30 -17.75 2.25
N GLN A 185 35.12 -18.99 1.81
CA GLN A 185 36.12 -19.81 1.12
C GLN A 185 35.88 -19.88 -0.39
N GLY A 186 34.86 -19.17 -0.92
CA GLY A 186 34.57 -19.03 -2.34
C GLY A 186 33.85 -20.23 -2.99
N GLU A 187 33.46 -21.24 -2.21
CA GLU A 187 32.71 -22.37 -2.71
C GLU A 187 31.20 -22.06 -2.85
N LYS A 188 30.64 -22.47 -3.98
CA LYS A 188 29.20 -22.33 -4.28
C LYS A 188 28.42 -23.36 -3.46
N ARG A 189 27.85 -23.01 -2.34
CA ARG A 189 26.80 -23.82 -1.72
C ARG A 189 25.48 -23.52 -2.40
N ALA A 190 25.05 -24.40 -3.26
CA ALA A 190 23.72 -24.41 -3.85
C ALA A 190 22.70 -24.85 -2.77
N ALA A 191 22.18 -23.90 -2.01
CA ALA A 191 20.97 -24.12 -1.24
C ALA A 191 19.78 -23.74 -2.14
N ASN A 192 19.33 -24.66 -2.97
CA ASN A 192 18.02 -24.58 -3.63
C ASN A 192 16.93 -24.72 -2.57
N LYS A 193 16.70 -23.70 -1.77
CA LYS A 193 15.56 -23.61 -0.88
C LYS A 193 14.44 -22.95 -1.68
N THR A 194 13.60 -23.76 -2.31
CA THR A 194 12.32 -23.30 -2.86
C THR A 194 11.44 -22.91 -1.68
N VAL A 195 11.47 -21.64 -1.29
CA VAL A 195 10.56 -21.10 -0.27
C VAL A 195 9.28 -20.74 -0.99
N LEU A 196 8.28 -21.58 -0.81
CA LEU A 196 6.92 -21.34 -1.29
C LEU A 196 6.25 -20.36 -0.30
N GLU A 197 6.41 -19.04 -0.50
CA GLU A 197 5.71 -18.03 0.28
C GLU A 197 4.30 -17.82 -0.28
N ARG A 198 3.33 -18.33 0.45
CA ARG A 198 1.92 -18.02 0.22
C ARG A 198 1.63 -16.63 0.78
N SER A 199 1.36 -15.65 -0.06
CA SER A 199 0.95 -14.32 0.39
C SER A 199 -0.58 -14.25 0.55
N THR A 200 -1.01 -13.75 1.70
CA THR A 200 -2.44 -13.50 1.98
C THR A 200 -2.60 -12.03 2.30
N ASN A 201 -3.48 -11.35 1.56
CA ASN A 201 -3.76 -9.94 1.77
C ASN A 201 -5.27 -9.72 1.91
N PHE A 202 -5.63 -8.71 2.73
CA PHE A 202 -7.00 -8.24 2.87
C PHE A 202 -7.08 -6.79 2.39
N TYR A 203 -8.22 -6.44 1.79
CA TYR A 203 -8.51 -5.10 1.31
C TYR A 203 -9.92 -4.71 1.72
N ALA A 204 -10.12 -3.42 1.94
CA ALA A 204 -11.44 -2.80 2.04
C ALA A 204 -11.68 -1.93 0.80
N SER A 205 -12.94 -1.82 0.36
CA SER A 205 -13.31 -1.09 -0.85
C SER A 205 -14.76 -0.61 -0.79
N ASN A 206 -15.07 0.45 -1.55
CA ASN A 206 -16.44 0.89 -1.82
C ASN A 206 -16.99 0.36 -3.16
N LEU A 207 -16.19 -0.39 -3.92
CA LEU A 207 -16.57 -0.86 -5.25
C LEU A 207 -17.66 -1.94 -5.21
N GLU A 208 -18.55 -1.90 -6.19
CA GLU A 208 -19.51 -2.99 -6.44
C GLU A 208 -18.87 -4.11 -7.27
N LEU A 209 -19.36 -5.34 -7.10
CA LEU A 209 -18.92 -6.49 -7.89
C LEU A 209 -19.16 -6.27 -9.38
N GLY A 210 -18.15 -6.61 -10.19
CA GLY A 210 -18.19 -6.48 -11.65
C GLY A 210 -17.66 -5.16 -12.16
N SER A 211 -17.34 -4.19 -11.29
CA SER A 211 -16.80 -2.89 -11.70
C SER A 211 -15.26 -2.86 -11.78
N VAL A 212 -14.55 -3.84 -11.24
CA VAL A 212 -13.07 -3.83 -11.15
C VAL A 212 -12.46 -5.10 -11.68
N PRO A 213 -11.55 -4.99 -12.65
CA PRO A 213 -10.74 -6.13 -13.03
C PRO A 213 -9.76 -6.51 -11.90
N PRO A 214 -9.42 -7.78 -11.79
CA PRO A 214 -8.54 -8.33 -10.75
C PRO A 214 -7.13 -7.76 -10.71
N SER A 215 -6.65 -7.19 -11.82
CA SER A 215 -5.35 -6.52 -11.95
C SER A 215 -5.18 -5.31 -11.01
N VAL A 216 -6.28 -4.82 -10.43
CA VAL A 216 -6.28 -3.65 -9.52
C VAL A 216 -5.80 -3.98 -8.11
N TYR A 217 -5.86 -5.24 -7.70
CA TYR A 217 -5.36 -5.61 -6.38
C TYR A 217 -3.83 -5.61 -6.39
N PRO A 218 -3.18 -4.65 -5.71
CA PRO A 218 -1.73 -4.53 -5.76
C PRO A 218 -1.09 -5.84 -5.29
N SER A 219 -0.26 -6.42 -6.15
CA SER A 219 0.62 -7.49 -5.69
C SER A 219 1.58 -6.85 -4.69
N SER A 220 1.56 -7.29 -3.43
CA SER A 220 2.62 -6.95 -2.48
C SER A 220 3.97 -7.25 -3.15
N ARG A 221 4.72 -6.19 -3.51
CA ARG A 221 6.12 -6.37 -3.92
C ARG A 221 6.91 -6.82 -2.70
N PRO A 222 7.90 -7.68 -2.89
CA PRO A 222 8.79 -8.12 -1.83
C PRO A 222 9.63 -6.96 -1.27
#